data_233105b97266cb4b1983405d29aa7118
#
_entry.id   233105b97266cb4b1983405d29aa7118
#
_cell.length_a   1.000
_cell.length_b   1.000
_cell.length_c   1.000
_cell.angle_alpha   90.00
_cell.angle_beta   90.00
_cell.angle_gamma   90.00
#
_symmetry.space_group_name_H-M   'P 1'
#
loop_
_entity.id
_entity.type
_entity.pdbx_description
1 polymer ?
#
loop_
_entity_poly.entity_id
_entity_poly.type
_entity_poly.pdbx_seq_one_letter_code
_entity_poly.pdbx_strand_id
1 'polypeptide(L)'
;KHLNIAESVFDFRKFGTRLQGHPCVEKGLPGIAQASGSLGQGLSAAAGIALGKKLDGEDRFVYVLCGDGESEEGQIWEAGMFAAHHKLDNLIAMTDWNGQQIDGTVEAVAGEGDLEAKWKSFGWNVIVADGHDFESILAAFAKAKESTGAPVMILFKTDMGHGVDFMSGTCKWHGKAPSPEQCQDALTQLEETLGDY
;
A
#
# COMPACT_ATOMS: atom_id res chain seq x y z
N LYS A 1 9.12 -5.84 -19.15
CA LYS A 1 10.17 -4.78 -19.32
C LYS A 1 10.59 -4.42 -17.92
N HIS A 2 11.80 -4.84 -17.52
CA HIS A 2 12.35 -4.50 -16.21
C HIS A 2 12.60 -3.00 -16.15
N LEU A 3 12.16 -2.36 -15.06
CA LEU A 3 12.63 -1.03 -14.71
C LEU A 3 14.14 -1.15 -14.43
N ASN A 4 14.94 -0.29 -15.03
CA ASN A 4 16.30 -0.11 -14.53
C ASN A 4 16.20 0.70 -13.23
N ILE A 5 16.02 -0.01 -12.12
CA ILE A 5 15.74 0.57 -10.80
C ILE A 5 16.90 1.48 -10.37
N ALA A 6 18.13 1.14 -10.69
CA ALA A 6 19.31 1.91 -10.30
C ALA A 6 19.32 3.34 -10.88
N GLU A 7 19.00 3.51 -12.17
CA GLU A 7 18.90 4.84 -12.76
C GLU A 7 17.72 5.64 -12.21
N SER A 8 16.62 4.96 -11.88
CA SER A 8 15.38 5.59 -11.43
C SER A 8 15.46 6.11 -10.00
N VAL A 9 16.17 5.42 -9.08
CA VAL A 9 16.27 5.82 -7.67
C VAL A 9 17.04 7.13 -7.51
N PHE A 10 18.12 7.33 -8.25
CA PHE A 10 18.90 8.59 -8.22
C PHE A 10 18.13 9.80 -8.75
N ASP A 11 17.08 9.56 -9.52
CA ASP A 11 16.23 10.60 -10.11
C ASP A 11 14.92 10.81 -9.33
N PHE A 12 14.75 10.15 -8.19
CA PHE A 12 13.56 10.27 -7.35
C PHE A 12 13.30 11.73 -6.97
N ARG A 13 12.08 12.19 -7.20
CA ARG A 13 11.59 13.55 -6.94
C ARG A 13 12.29 14.68 -7.68
N LYS A 14 13.17 14.41 -8.62
CA LYS A 14 13.70 15.46 -9.48
C LYS A 14 12.65 15.91 -10.49
N PHE A 15 12.60 17.21 -10.77
CA PHE A 15 11.65 17.77 -11.74
C PHE A 15 11.81 17.12 -13.11
N GLY A 16 10.69 16.71 -13.71
CA GLY A 16 10.67 16.11 -15.04
C GLY A 16 10.99 14.61 -15.10
N THR A 17 11.42 13.98 -14.00
CA THR A 17 11.73 12.55 -13.98
C THR A 17 10.48 11.68 -13.77
N ARG A 18 10.62 10.36 -13.95
CA ARG A 18 9.49 9.41 -13.86
C ARG A 18 9.09 9.11 -12.42
N LEU A 19 10.05 9.02 -11.49
CA LEU A 19 9.81 8.72 -10.08
C LEU A 19 9.52 10.01 -9.32
N GLN A 20 8.27 10.30 -9.13
CA GLN A 20 7.78 11.43 -8.36
C GLN A 20 7.42 11.03 -6.92
N GLY A 21 7.20 11.99 -6.02
CA GLY A 21 6.80 11.74 -4.63
C GLY A 21 5.45 11.03 -4.51
N HIS A 22 4.57 11.25 -5.50
CA HIS A 22 3.34 10.48 -5.69
C HIS A 22 3.37 9.82 -7.06
N PRO A 23 2.96 8.54 -7.19
CA PRO A 23 2.87 7.88 -8.49
C PRO A 23 1.97 8.65 -9.46
N CYS A 24 2.42 8.76 -10.70
CA CYS A 24 1.71 9.49 -11.74
C CYS A 24 1.68 8.68 -13.03
N VAL A 25 0.48 8.47 -13.58
CA VAL A 25 0.26 7.68 -14.81
C VAL A 25 0.95 8.29 -16.00
N GLU A 26 0.94 9.64 -16.11
CA GLU A 26 1.55 10.39 -17.22
C GLU A 26 3.06 10.15 -17.35
N LYS A 27 3.71 9.71 -16.29
CA LYS A 27 5.14 9.39 -16.28
C LYS A 27 5.46 8.00 -16.83
N GLY A 28 4.43 7.21 -17.16
CA GLY A 28 4.59 5.91 -17.83
C GLY A 28 5.34 4.87 -16.97
N LEU A 29 5.18 4.89 -15.65
CA LEU A 29 5.70 3.84 -14.77
C LEU A 29 4.91 2.55 -14.99
N PRO A 30 5.57 1.42 -15.28
CA PRO A 30 4.91 0.13 -15.42
C PRO A 30 4.21 -0.26 -14.12
N GLY A 31 2.97 -0.75 -14.22
CA GLY A 31 2.20 -1.20 -13.08
C GLY A 31 1.40 -0.10 -12.35
N ILE A 32 1.62 1.17 -12.67
CA ILE A 32 0.84 2.28 -12.12
C ILE A 32 -0.31 2.60 -13.07
N ALA A 33 -1.52 2.20 -12.70
CA ALA A 33 -2.73 2.41 -13.48
C ALA A 33 -3.50 3.67 -13.08
N GLN A 34 -3.25 4.19 -11.87
CA GLN A 34 -3.94 5.33 -11.28
C GLN A 34 -2.93 6.26 -10.61
N ALA A 35 -3.06 7.56 -10.80
CA ALA A 35 -2.32 8.54 -10.01
C ALA A 35 -2.82 8.53 -8.55
N SER A 36 -1.92 8.76 -7.61
CA SER A 36 -2.24 8.74 -6.18
C SER A 36 -1.74 10.01 -5.47
N GLY A 37 -1.99 10.11 -4.16
CA GLY A 37 -1.62 11.24 -3.31
C GLY A 37 -2.81 11.86 -2.59
N SER A 38 -4.00 11.81 -3.18
CA SER A 38 -5.26 12.16 -2.52
C SER A 38 -5.80 10.93 -1.82
N LEU A 39 -5.72 10.93 -0.48
CA LEU A 39 -6.09 9.79 0.35
C LEU A 39 -7.55 9.36 0.13
N GLY A 40 -7.80 8.06 0.18
CA GLY A 40 -9.11 7.45 -0.01
C GLY A 40 -9.56 7.28 -1.47
N GLN A 41 -8.98 8.01 -2.42
CA GLN A 41 -9.41 7.98 -3.82
C GLN A 41 -9.03 6.67 -4.53
N GLY A 42 -7.89 6.10 -4.16
CA GLY A 42 -7.34 4.90 -4.80
C GLY A 42 -8.27 3.69 -4.73
N LEU A 43 -8.87 3.44 -3.56
CA LEU A 43 -9.76 2.30 -3.38
C LEU A 43 -11.05 2.43 -4.21
N SER A 44 -11.63 3.63 -4.29
CA SER A 44 -12.82 3.89 -5.11
C SER A 44 -12.54 3.67 -6.60
N ALA A 45 -11.41 4.18 -7.09
CA ALA A 45 -11.00 3.98 -8.47
C ALA A 45 -10.74 2.49 -8.77
N ALA A 46 -10.05 1.78 -7.86
CA ALA A 46 -9.79 0.35 -7.98
C ALA A 46 -11.09 -0.47 -8.01
N ALA A 47 -12.06 -0.14 -7.17
CA ALA A 47 -13.39 -0.79 -7.16
C ALA A 47 -14.13 -0.58 -8.50
N GLY A 48 -14.09 0.63 -9.06
CA GLY A 48 -14.65 0.92 -10.38
C GLY A 48 -13.97 0.12 -11.51
N ILE A 49 -12.64 0.04 -11.50
CA ILE A 49 -11.86 -0.75 -12.47
C ILE A 49 -12.17 -2.24 -12.31
N ALA A 50 -12.24 -2.76 -11.08
CA ALA A 50 -12.56 -4.16 -10.82
C ALA A 50 -13.96 -4.52 -11.32
N LEU A 51 -14.95 -3.64 -11.10
CA LEU A 51 -16.30 -3.83 -11.62
C LEU A 51 -16.31 -3.83 -13.15
N GLY A 52 -15.64 -2.86 -13.80
CA GLY A 52 -15.53 -2.80 -15.26
C GLY A 52 -14.95 -4.09 -15.84
N LYS A 53 -13.84 -4.59 -15.29
CA LYS A 53 -13.25 -5.86 -15.70
C LYS A 53 -14.21 -7.04 -15.55
N LYS A 54 -14.93 -7.09 -14.45
CA LYS A 54 -15.91 -8.14 -14.19
C LYS A 54 -17.07 -8.11 -15.20
N LEU A 55 -17.53 -6.92 -15.58
CA LEU A 55 -18.57 -6.72 -16.60
C LEU A 55 -18.08 -7.11 -18.00
N ASP A 56 -16.80 -6.88 -18.29
CA ASP A 56 -16.17 -7.26 -19.57
C ASP A 56 -15.77 -8.75 -19.62
N GLY A 57 -15.97 -9.51 -18.53
CA GLY A 57 -15.59 -10.93 -18.43
C GLY A 57 -14.09 -11.17 -18.34
N GLU A 58 -13.34 -10.17 -17.85
CA GLU A 58 -11.89 -10.29 -17.65
C GLU A 58 -11.54 -10.92 -16.30
N ASP A 59 -10.63 -11.91 -16.29
CA ASP A 59 -10.18 -12.63 -15.08
C ASP A 59 -9.05 -11.93 -14.31
N ARG A 60 -8.65 -10.73 -14.73
CA ARG A 60 -7.51 -10.03 -14.13
C ARG A 60 -7.87 -9.38 -12.81
N PHE A 61 -6.98 -9.56 -11.82
CA PHE A 61 -7.10 -8.87 -10.54
C PHE A 61 -6.73 -7.39 -10.64
N VAL A 62 -7.36 -6.61 -9.76
CA VAL A 62 -7.01 -5.21 -9.48
C VAL A 62 -6.41 -5.14 -8.09
N TYR A 63 -5.26 -4.48 -7.97
CA TYR A 63 -4.54 -4.31 -6.72
C TYR A 63 -4.53 -2.84 -6.32
N VAL A 64 -4.71 -2.57 -5.04
CA VAL A 64 -4.61 -1.22 -4.47
C VAL A 64 -3.95 -1.28 -3.10
N LEU A 65 -2.97 -0.41 -2.86
CA LEU A 65 -2.30 -0.26 -1.57
C LEU A 65 -2.76 1.06 -0.94
N CYS A 66 -3.23 0.96 0.30
CA CYS A 66 -3.64 2.06 1.15
C CYS A 66 -2.76 2.11 2.40
N GLY A 67 -2.65 3.26 3.04
CA GLY A 67 -2.13 3.36 4.40
C GLY A 67 -3.22 3.09 5.45
N ASP A 68 -2.82 2.80 6.67
CA ASP A 68 -3.75 2.69 7.79
C ASP A 68 -4.38 4.05 8.12
N GLY A 69 -3.60 5.12 8.27
CA GLY A 69 -4.12 6.46 8.44
C GLY A 69 -5.04 6.92 7.29
N GLU A 70 -4.86 6.39 6.08
CA GLU A 70 -5.78 6.59 4.96
C GLU A 70 -7.17 5.98 5.23
N SER A 71 -7.25 4.95 6.08
CA SER A 71 -8.52 4.32 6.46
C SER A 71 -9.41 5.22 7.33
N GLU A 72 -8.90 6.35 7.81
CA GLU A 72 -9.69 7.39 8.48
C GLU A 72 -10.55 8.20 7.50
N GLU A 73 -10.26 8.15 6.19
CA GLU A 73 -11.06 8.78 5.16
C GLU A 73 -12.40 8.06 4.96
N GLY A 74 -13.53 8.79 5.03
CA GLY A 74 -14.88 8.23 4.86
C GLY A 74 -15.06 7.50 3.54
N GLN A 75 -14.40 7.97 2.47
CA GLN A 75 -14.47 7.36 1.14
C GLN A 75 -13.93 5.93 1.10
N ILE A 76 -12.98 5.55 1.97
CA ILE A 76 -12.51 4.16 2.10
C ILE A 76 -13.68 3.23 2.46
N TRP A 77 -14.50 3.63 3.42
CA TRP A 77 -15.65 2.83 3.87
C TRP A 77 -16.79 2.81 2.87
N GLU A 78 -17.03 3.93 2.17
CA GLU A 78 -17.99 3.97 1.07
C GLU A 78 -17.58 3.01 -0.06
N ALA A 79 -16.31 3.02 -0.46
CA ALA A 79 -15.76 2.09 -1.45
C ALA A 79 -15.78 0.64 -0.94
N GLY A 80 -15.51 0.44 0.35
CA GLY A 80 -15.59 -0.86 1.02
C GLY A 80 -16.97 -1.50 0.92
N MET A 81 -18.03 -0.75 1.23
CA MET A 81 -19.43 -1.20 1.08
C MET A 81 -19.76 -1.49 -0.38
N PHE A 82 -19.37 -0.62 -1.29
CA PHE A 82 -19.60 -0.78 -2.72
C PHE A 82 -18.97 -2.08 -3.25
N ALA A 83 -17.70 -2.30 -2.95
CA ALA A 83 -16.96 -3.46 -3.41
C ALA A 83 -17.55 -4.78 -2.89
N ALA A 84 -17.93 -4.83 -1.62
CA ALA A 84 -18.57 -5.98 -1.02
C ALA A 84 -19.97 -6.27 -1.63
N HIS A 85 -20.80 -5.21 -1.82
CA HIS A 85 -22.11 -5.31 -2.45
C HIS A 85 -22.04 -5.93 -3.85
N HIS A 86 -21.06 -5.46 -4.64
CA HIS A 86 -20.85 -5.95 -6.01
C HIS A 86 -20.03 -7.24 -6.08
N LYS A 87 -19.65 -7.81 -4.92
CA LYS A 87 -18.85 -9.06 -4.82
C LYS A 87 -17.63 -9.02 -5.73
N LEU A 88 -16.82 -7.96 -5.59
CA LEU A 88 -15.65 -7.73 -6.42
C LEU A 88 -14.50 -8.64 -5.97
N ASP A 89 -14.62 -9.94 -6.21
CA ASP A 89 -13.63 -10.96 -5.84
C ASP A 89 -12.35 -10.89 -6.69
N ASN A 90 -12.34 -10.05 -7.69
CA ASN A 90 -11.15 -9.66 -8.45
C ASN A 90 -10.45 -8.38 -7.90
N LEU A 91 -10.89 -7.84 -6.75
CA LEU A 91 -10.25 -6.73 -6.06
C LEU A 91 -9.49 -7.23 -4.84
N ILE A 92 -8.17 -7.01 -4.83
CA ILE A 92 -7.28 -7.26 -3.71
C ILE A 92 -6.74 -5.92 -3.23
N ALA A 93 -7.25 -5.45 -2.11
CA ALA A 93 -6.76 -4.28 -1.42
C ALA A 93 -5.74 -4.68 -0.35
N MET A 94 -4.79 -3.83 -0.09
CA MET A 94 -3.77 -3.99 0.93
C MET A 94 -3.74 -2.76 1.82
N THR A 95 -3.42 -2.93 3.09
CA THR A 95 -3.13 -1.84 4.02
C THR A 95 -1.71 -1.99 4.55
N ASP A 96 -0.90 -0.97 4.39
CA ASP A 96 0.33 -0.78 5.15
C ASP A 96 -0.04 -0.39 6.58
N TRP A 97 -0.09 -1.38 7.46
CA TRP A 97 -0.61 -1.25 8.82
C TRP A 97 0.53 -1.03 9.81
N ASN A 98 1.09 0.17 9.78
CA ASN A 98 2.27 0.57 10.57
C ASN A 98 1.93 1.38 11.82
N GLY A 99 0.67 1.78 12.01
CA GLY A 99 0.19 2.55 13.17
C GLY A 99 0.64 4.01 13.19
N GLN A 100 1.20 4.52 12.09
CA GLN A 100 1.76 5.86 12.02
C GLN A 100 1.18 6.64 10.84
N GLN A 101 0.97 7.93 11.04
CA GLN A 101 0.62 8.89 10.00
C GLN A 101 1.35 10.22 10.22
N ILE A 102 1.20 11.19 9.32
CA ILE A 102 2.01 12.41 9.32
C ILE A 102 1.96 13.19 10.64
N ASP A 103 0.82 13.21 11.32
CA ASP A 103 0.57 14.01 12.53
C ASP A 103 0.77 13.23 13.84
N GLY A 104 1.09 11.94 13.77
CA GLY A 104 1.28 11.13 14.97
C GLY A 104 1.02 9.64 14.74
N THR A 105 0.68 8.94 15.81
CA THR A 105 0.15 7.59 15.69
C THR A 105 -1.30 7.66 15.21
N VAL A 106 -1.74 6.66 14.44
CA VAL A 106 -3.14 6.54 13.99
C VAL A 106 -4.09 6.61 15.19
N GLU A 107 -3.76 5.92 16.30
CA GLU A 107 -4.57 5.94 17.52
C GLU A 107 -4.69 7.33 18.16
N ALA A 108 -3.64 8.14 18.11
CA ALA A 108 -3.65 9.49 18.71
C ALA A 108 -4.37 10.52 17.83
N VAL A 109 -4.43 10.32 16.52
CA VAL A 109 -5.04 11.29 15.58
C VAL A 109 -6.55 11.10 15.51
N ALA A 110 -7.03 9.94 15.10
CA ALA A 110 -8.47 9.67 15.01
C ALA A 110 -8.86 8.28 15.55
N GLY A 111 -7.93 7.34 15.55
CA GLY A 111 -8.13 5.99 16.06
C GLY A 111 -9.03 5.14 15.18
N GLU A 112 -8.45 4.20 14.46
CA GLU A 112 -9.22 3.31 13.58
C GLU A 112 -9.85 2.11 14.30
N GLY A 113 -9.51 1.89 15.58
CA GLY A 113 -9.98 0.75 16.36
C GLY A 113 -9.54 -0.59 15.76
N ASP A 114 -10.41 -1.61 15.83
CA ASP A 114 -10.13 -2.93 15.24
C ASP A 114 -10.38 -2.91 13.71
N LEU A 115 -9.33 -2.64 12.96
CA LEU A 115 -9.37 -2.55 11.50
C LEU A 115 -9.76 -3.89 10.85
N GLU A 116 -9.30 -5.02 11.41
CA GLU A 116 -9.63 -6.35 10.92
C GLU A 116 -11.13 -6.63 11.06
N ALA A 117 -11.69 -6.35 12.25
CA ALA A 117 -13.11 -6.53 12.49
C ALA A 117 -13.97 -5.59 11.62
N LYS A 118 -13.53 -4.36 11.39
CA LYS A 118 -14.21 -3.42 10.50
C LYS A 118 -14.33 -3.98 9.09
N TRP A 119 -13.23 -4.38 8.46
CA TRP A 119 -13.27 -4.93 7.11
C TRP A 119 -14.12 -6.19 7.03
N LYS A 120 -14.03 -7.09 8.01
CA LYS A 120 -14.90 -8.27 8.09
C LYS A 120 -16.38 -7.88 8.18
N SER A 121 -16.72 -6.85 8.97
CA SER A 121 -18.11 -6.38 9.10
C SER A 121 -18.68 -5.78 7.82
N PHE A 122 -17.81 -5.24 6.95
CA PHE A 122 -18.18 -4.78 5.61
C PHE A 122 -18.33 -5.93 4.59
N GLY A 123 -18.05 -7.17 4.98
CA GLY A 123 -18.19 -8.33 4.11
C GLY A 123 -16.97 -8.65 3.25
N TRP A 124 -15.80 -8.16 3.65
CA TRP A 124 -14.53 -8.49 3.01
C TRP A 124 -13.91 -9.75 3.61
N ASN A 125 -13.20 -10.51 2.77
CA ASN A 125 -12.28 -11.53 3.24
C ASN A 125 -10.99 -10.85 3.71
N VAL A 126 -10.60 -11.07 4.98
CA VAL A 126 -9.45 -10.38 5.58
C VAL A 126 -8.32 -11.37 5.84
N ILE A 127 -7.13 -10.99 5.43
CA ILE A 127 -5.88 -11.72 5.67
C ILE A 127 -4.95 -10.77 6.43
N VAL A 128 -4.41 -11.22 7.56
CA VAL A 128 -3.36 -10.50 8.29
C VAL A 128 -2.04 -11.19 8.01
N ALA A 129 -1.02 -10.43 7.65
CA ALA A 129 0.29 -10.95 7.28
C ALA A 129 1.42 -10.06 7.82
N ASP A 130 2.61 -10.62 7.97
CA ASP A 130 3.82 -9.86 8.24
C ASP A 130 4.29 -9.19 6.94
N GLY A 131 4.34 -7.85 6.93
CA GLY A 131 4.75 -7.05 5.78
C GLY A 131 6.26 -6.91 5.60
N HIS A 132 7.06 -7.46 6.53
CA HIS A 132 8.52 -7.51 6.43
C HIS A 132 9.06 -8.91 6.12
N ASP A 133 8.19 -9.91 6.01
CA ASP A 133 8.56 -11.28 5.62
C ASP A 133 8.02 -11.60 4.21
N PHE A 134 8.92 -11.81 3.25
CA PHE A 134 8.56 -12.12 1.87
C PHE A 134 7.75 -13.42 1.73
N GLU A 135 8.02 -14.44 2.54
CA GLU A 135 7.24 -15.67 2.51
C GLU A 135 5.80 -15.43 2.97
N SER A 136 5.63 -14.65 4.04
CA SER A 136 4.32 -14.23 4.53
C SER A 136 3.55 -13.41 3.48
N ILE A 137 4.23 -12.46 2.85
CA ILE A 137 3.65 -11.63 1.78
C ILE A 137 3.18 -12.50 0.61
N LEU A 138 4.04 -13.39 0.11
CA LEU A 138 3.70 -14.26 -1.03
C LEU A 138 2.56 -15.22 -0.69
N ALA A 139 2.55 -15.80 0.52
CA ALA A 139 1.46 -16.66 1.00
C ALA A 139 0.13 -15.89 1.10
N ALA A 140 0.15 -14.63 1.57
CA ALA A 140 -1.03 -13.78 1.64
C ALA A 140 -1.62 -13.51 0.25
N PHE A 141 -0.78 -13.20 -0.73
CA PHE A 141 -1.24 -13.01 -2.11
C PHE A 141 -1.77 -14.29 -2.76
N ALA A 142 -1.13 -15.44 -2.51
CA ALA A 142 -1.61 -16.73 -3.00
C ALA A 142 -3.02 -17.01 -2.46
N LYS A 143 -3.20 -16.87 -1.14
CA LYS A 143 -4.50 -17.05 -0.48
C LYS A 143 -5.55 -16.03 -0.97
N ALA A 144 -5.16 -14.78 -1.20
CA ALA A 144 -6.07 -13.77 -1.69
C ALA A 144 -6.63 -14.09 -3.09
N LYS A 145 -5.81 -14.65 -3.97
CA LYS A 145 -6.22 -15.05 -5.32
C LYS A 145 -7.14 -16.27 -5.36
N GLU A 146 -7.18 -17.08 -4.32
CA GLU A 146 -8.10 -18.22 -4.18
C GLU A 146 -9.46 -17.78 -3.66
N SER A 147 -9.59 -16.54 -3.17
CA SER A 147 -10.84 -16.02 -2.62
C SER A 147 -11.87 -15.80 -3.71
N THR A 148 -13.10 -16.17 -3.42
CA THR A 148 -14.26 -16.01 -4.34
C THR A 148 -15.42 -15.35 -3.63
N GLY A 149 -16.23 -14.62 -4.40
CA GLY A 149 -17.51 -14.08 -3.95
C GLY A 149 -17.43 -12.83 -3.06
N ALA A 150 -16.25 -12.40 -2.66
CA ALA A 150 -16.03 -11.18 -1.89
C ALA A 150 -14.65 -10.59 -2.18
N PRO A 151 -14.47 -9.25 -2.10
CA PRO A 151 -13.16 -8.63 -2.19
C PRO A 151 -12.25 -9.04 -1.02
N VAL A 152 -10.95 -8.92 -1.22
CA VAL A 152 -9.94 -9.27 -0.21
C VAL A 152 -9.23 -8.03 0.29
N MET A 153 -9.09 -7.92 1.61
CA MET A 153 -8.20 -6.97 2.28
C MET A 153 -7.04 -7.73 2.92
N ILE A 154 -5.81 -7.41 2.54
CA ILE A 154 -4.62 -7.88 3.22
C ILE A 154 -4.11 -6.77 4.13
N LEU A 155 -4.08 -7.02 5.43
CA LEU A 155 -3.53 -6.12 6.43
C LEU A 155 -2.07 -6.52 6.68
N PHE A 156 -1.13 -5.80 6.12
CA PHE A 156 0.29 -6.03 6.31
C PHE A 156 0.78 -5.29 7.56
N LYS A 157 1.11 -6.05 8.61
CA LYS A 157 1.78 -5.48 9.76
C LYS A 157 3.19 -5.07 9.38
N THR A 158 3.47 -3.81 9.51
CA THR A 158 4.74 -3.19 9.14
C THR A 158 5.21 -2.24 10.24
N ASP A 159 6.43 -1.78 10.11
CA ASP A 159 7.03 -0.78 10.98
C ASP A 159 7.62 0.32 10.11
N MET A 160 7.12 1.56 10.26
CA MET A 160 7.63 2.70 9.53
C MET A 160 9.11 2.90 9.86
N GLY A 161 9.98 2.96 8.85
CA GLY A 161 11.41 3.08 9.04
C GLY A 161 12.12 1.77 9.45
N HIS A 162 11.51 0.62 9.19
CA HIS A 162 12.05 -0.70 9.49
C HIS A 162 13.53 -0.85 9.10
N GLY A 163 14.32 -1.45 9.99
CA GLY A 163 15.74 -1.69 9.80
C GLY A 163 16.66 -0.53 10.19
N VAL A 164 16.12 0.66 10.51
CA VAL A 164 16.89 1.82 10.92
C VAL A 164 16.39 2.33 12.27
N ASP A 165 17.20 2.23 13.32
CA ASP A 165 16.83 2.43 14.71
C ASP A 165 16.26 3.82 15.02
N PHE A 166 16.82 4.87 14.42
CA PHE A 166 16.33 6.24 14.62
C PHE A 166 15.10 6.59 13.77
N MET A 167 14.70 5.72 12.83
CA MET A 167 13.52 5.89 11.97
C MET A 167 12.35 5.02 12.42
N SER A 168 12.63 3.85 12.96
CA SER A 168 11.63 2.84 13.30
C SER A 168 10.63 3.35 14.35
N GLY A 169 9.34 3.03 14.13
CA GLY A 169 8.27 3.29 15.08
C GLY A 169 7.95 4.78 15.33
N THR A 170 8.32 5.68 14.43
CA THR A 170 8.03 7.12 14.59
C THR A 170 7.56 7.79 13.31
N CYS A 171 6.52 8.62 13.41
CA CYS A 171 5.98 9.42 12.30
C CYS A 171 6.93 10.54 11.82
N LYS A 172 7.99 10.86 12.56
CA LYS A 172 8.91 11.99 12.25
C LYS A 172 9.56 11.89 10.87
N TRP A 173 9.63 10.67 10.32
CA TRP A 173 10.23 10.40 9.01
C TRP A 173 9.22 10.28 7.88
N HIS A 174 7.95 10.47 8.18
CA HIS A 174 6.91 10.50 7.15
C HIS A 174 7.14 11.70 6.20
N GLY A 175 7.66 11.42 5.01
CA GLY A 175 7.97 12.45 4.01
C GLY A 175 9.22 13.30 4.28
N LYS A 176 10.07 12.94 5.26
CA LYS A 176 11.32 13.64 5.57
C LYS A 176 12.52 12.83 5.07
N ALA A 177 13.41 13.48 4.32
CA ALA A 177 14.68 12.87 3.92
C ALA A 177 15.71 12.95 5.06
N PRO A 178 16.56 11.91 5.24
CA PRO A 178 17.68 11.97 6.17
C PRO A 178 18.76 12.99 5.70
N SER A 179 19.55 13.51 6.64
CA SER A 179 20.79 14.22 6.29
C SER A 179 21.81 13.25 5.69
N PRO A 180 22.89 13.77 5.02
CA PRO A 180 23.96 12.90 4.53
C PRO A 180 24.58 12.01 5.63
N GLU A 181 24.77 12.56 6.83
CA GLU A 181 25.32 11.83 7.99
C GLU A 181 24.33 10.75 8.46
N GLN A 182 23.05 11.08 8.57
CA GLN A 182 21.99 10.13 8.92
C GLN A 182 21.84 9.04 7.85
N CYS A 183 22.00 9.38 6.58
CA CYS A 183 21.98 8.40 5.49
C CYS A 183 23.15 7.40 5.64
N GLN A 184 24.36 7.88 5.94
CA GLN A 184 25.51 7.01 6.18
C GLN A 184 25.27 6.09 7.37
N ASP A 185 24.74 6.61 8.48
CA ASP A 185 24.40 5.81 9.66
C ASP A 185 23.35 4.74 9.34
N ALA A 186 22.26 5.11 8.67
CA ALA A 186 21.23 4.18 8.24
C ALA A 186 21.78 3.03 7.37
N LEU A 187 22.68 3.36 6.43
CA LEU A 187 23.29 2.35 5.56
C LEU A 187 24.17 1.34 6.31
N THR A 188 24.73 1.72 7.47
CA THR A 188 25.49 0.77 8.31
C THR A 188 24.59 -0.22 9.06
N GLN A 189 23.31 0.10 9.22
CA GLN A 189 22.34 -0.73 9.93
C GLN A 189 21.59 -1.70 9.01
N LEU A 190 21.58 -1.41 7.71
CA LEU A 190 20.91 -2.23 6.71
C LEU A 190 21.86 -3.31 6.17
N GLU A 191 21.38 -4.53 6.05
CA GLU A 191 22.14 -5.59 5.40
C GLU A 191 22.36 -5.23 3.92
N GLU A 192 23.59 -5.43 3.45
CA GLU A 192 23.92 -5.30 2.03
C GLU A 192 23.25 -6.45 1.26
N THR A 193 22.28 -6.11 0.43
CA THR A 193 21.68 -7.08 -0.48
C THR A 193 22.51 -7.16 -1.76
N LEU A 194 22.88 -8.36 -2.18
CA LEU A 194 23.80 -8.62 -3.30
C LEU A 194 23.21 -8.31 -4.69
N GLY A 195 22.45 -7.23 -4.82
CA GLY A 195 22.16 -6.62 -6.12
C GLY A 195 21.45 -7.49 -7.17
N ASP A 196 20.72 -8.50 -6.78
CA ASP A 196 19.92 -9.35 -7.68
C ASP A 196 18.57 -8.73 -8.05
N TYR A 197 18.57 -7.42 -8.35
CA TYR A 197 17.35 -6.71 -8.73
C TYR A 197 17.22 -6.50 -10.23
#